data_916e1ff965d1e790070f9a173413a0b1
#
_entry.id   916e1ff965d1e790070f9a173413a0b1
#
_cell.length_a   1.000
_cell.length_b   1.000
_cell.length_c   1.000
_cell.angle_alpha   90.00
_cell.angle_beta   90.00
_cell.angle_gamma   90.00
#
_symmetry.space_group_name_H-M   'P 1'
#
loop_
_entity.id
_entity.type
_entity.pdbx_description
1 polymer ?
#
loop_
_entity_poly.entity_id
_entity_poly.type
_entity_poly.pdbx_seq_one_letter_code
_entity_poly.pdbx_strand_id
1 'polypeptide(L)'
;MPSLTVGLPTRGLDLILSNFMKAIAVTPKEKDTVRLVEMGKPEIKSDRDVLVEVLRVGACGTDREINNGEYGVAPPGYDFLVLGHENLGRVVEVGENVTEFQTGDYVVATVRRPGKSFYDSIGEQDFTTDDEYFERGISRLHGYMAEFYAESADYLIKVPPAIVDIAVLLEPLSIIEKGLKQASDIQERLKIWHPKTAAVLGLGSVGLLASMALRLRGYEVHGFGRDTREGYLNAELIEAIGGTYDSTAEITVPDSVQKYGEYDLIFECTGYSPIVFDAMQALNQNGVLVLSSVTGGDRKIDAVPADKINQQFVLGNRVMFGTVNANREHFEMGVKDLALCEAMYAGWLGRMLTHKVEGLENFEKVFEILNNAGEHKAIKTYFEVGTV
;
A
#
# COMPACT_ATOMS: atom_id res chain seq x y z
N MET A 1 45.41 18.36 -18.56
CA MET A 1 44.19 18.07 -17.75
C MET A 1 43.15 17.52 -18.70
N PRO A 2 42.74 16.26 -18.60
CA PRO A 2 41.66 15.73 -19.43
C PRO A 2 40.34 16.02 -18.76
N SER A 3 39.39 16.59 -19.52
CA SER A 3 38.00 16.83 -19.14
C SER A 3 37.26 15.48 -19.06
N LEU A 4 36.81 15.14 -17.87
CA LEU A 4 35.87 14.05 -17.67
C LEU A 4 34.46 14.57 -18.06
N THR A 5 34.07 14.30 -19.29
CA THR A 5 32.64 14.31 -19.69
C THR A 5 32.04 13.00 -19.19
N VAL A 6 31.30 13.09 -18.07
CA VAL A 6 30.41 12.01 -17.65
C VAL A 6 29.23 12.04 -18.61
N GLY A 7 29.22 11.15 -19.59
CA GLY A 7 28.09 10.91 -20.48
C GLY A 7 26.97 10.26 -19.69
N LEU A 8 25.83 10.94 -19.55
CA LEU A 8 24.58 10.32 -19.21
C LEU A 8 24.24 9.26 -20.25
N PRO A 9 23.69 8.09 -19.87
CA PRO A 9 23.33 7.07 -20.85
C PRO A 9 22.29 7.66 -21.83
N THR A 10 22.58 7.54 -23.12
CA THR A 10 21.79 8.11 -24.24
C THR A 10 20.29 7.74 -24.18
N ARG A 11 19.92 6.61 -23.57
CA ARG A 11 18.54 6.14 -23.39
C ARG A 11 17.67 7.10 -22.55
N GLY A 12 18.24 7.81 -21.57
CA GLY A 12 17.49 8.75 -20.72
C GLY A 12 17.19 10.08 -21.42
N LEU A 13 18.06 10.56 -22.31
CA LEU A 13 17.86 11.81 -23.03
C LEU A 13 16.77 11.69 -24.12
N ASP A 14 16.73 10.55 -24.84
CA ASP A 14 15.74 10.31 -25.88
C ASP A 14 14.31 10.19 -25.26
N LEU A 15 14.16 9.63 -24.09
CA LEU A 15 12.88 9.51 -23.37
C LEU A 15 12.35 10.88 -22.91
N ILE A 16 13.22 11.76 -22.46
CA ILE A 16 12.83 13.11 -21.99
C ILE A 16 12.36 13.99 -23.16
N LEU A 17 12.92 13.78 -24.35
CA LEU A 17 12.57 14.56 -25.56
C LEU A 17 11.39 14.01 -26.35
N SER A 18 10.92 12.80 -26.06
CA SER A 18 9.75 12.20 -26.73
C SER A 18 8.46 12.86 -26.27
N ASN A 19 7.55 13.13 -27.19
CA ASN A 19 6.18 13.56 -26.92
C ASN A 19 5.25 12.40 -26.54
N PHE A 20 5.73 11.15 -26.61
CA PHE A 20 5.00 9.93 -26.30
C PHE A 20 5.71 9.15 -25.20
N MET A 21 4.94 8.41 -24.43
CA MET A 21 5.40 7.53 -23.37
C MET A 21 4.70 6.18 -23.41
N LYS A 22 5.34 5.16 -22.83
CA LYS A 22 4.76 3.84 -22.60
C LYS A 22 3.99 3.82 -21.29
N ALA A 23 2.88 3.06 -21.28
CA ALA A 23 2.11 2.79 -20.07
C ALA A 23 1.47 1.39 -20.14
N ILE A 24 1.12 0.84 -18.97
CA ILE A 24 0.38 -0.41 -18.84
C ILE A 24 -1.08 -0.08 -18.56
N ALA A 25 -1.97 -0.55 -19.41
CA ALA A 25 -3.39 -0.25 -19.34
C ALA A 25 -4.26 -1.50 -19.43
N VAL A 26 -5.48 -1.39 -18.94
CA VAL A 26 -6.56 -2.36 -19.09
C VAL A 26 -7.79 -1.70 -19.70
N THR A 27 -8.72 -2.49 -20.23
CA THR A 27 -10.10 -2.08 -20.44
C THR A 27 -10.89 -2.47 -19.19
N PRO A 28 -11.34 -1.49 -18.37
CA PRO A 28 -12.00 -1.79 -17.11
C PRO A 28 -13.24 -2.67 -17.28
N LYS A 29 -13.47 -3.59 -16.33
CA LYS A 29 -14.57 -4.58 -16.34
C LYS A 29 -14.49 -5.64 -17.44
N GLU A 30 -13.40 -5.68 -18.20
CA GLU A 30 -13.08 -6.75 -19.12
C GLU A 30 -11.88 -7.54 -18.61
N LYS A 31 -12.00 -8.87 -18.63
CA LYS A 31 -10.99 -9.76 -18.09
C LYS A 31 -9.80 -9.92 -19.03
N ASP A 32 -8.59 -9.99 -18.46
CA ASP A 32 -7.33 -10.30 -19.16
C ASP A 32 -7.03 -9.32 -20.31
N THR A 33 -7.28 -8.02 -20.09
CA THR A 33 -7.08 -6.96 -21.10
C THR A 33 -5.82 -6.14 -20.88
N VAL A 34 -4.98 -6.52 -19.92
CA VAL A 34 -3.72 -5.82 -19.63
C VAL A 34 -2.83 -5.79 -20.88
N ARG A 35 -2.32 -4.61 -21.23
CA ARG A 35 -1.50 -4.38 -22.41
C ARG A 35 -0.58 -3.18 -22.26
N LEU A 36 0.51 -3.20 -23.01
CA LEU A 36 1.35 -2.02 -23.21
C LEU A 36 0.64 -1.08 -24.21
N VAL A 37 0.56 0.20 -23.86
CA VAL A 37 0.03 1.26 -24.71
C VAL A 37 1.08 2.36 -24.87
N GLU A 38 0.98 3.09 -25.97
CA GLU A 38 1.70 4.34 -26.19
C GLU A 38 0.71 5.50 -26.11
N MET A 39 1.01 6.51 -25.31
CA MET A 39 0.17 7.67 -25.09
C MET A 39 0.98 8.95 -25.01
N GLY A 40 0.32 10.11 -25.14
CA GLY A 40 1.00 11.39 -25.01
C GLY A 40 1.63 11.56 -23.63
N LYS A 41 2.88 12.05 -23.61
CA LYS A 41 3.55 12.41 -22.37
C LYS A 41 2.77 13.56 -21.70
N PRO A 42 2.50 13.49 -20.38
CA PRO A 42 1.81 14.57 -19.69
C PRO A 42 2.64 15.84 -19.64
N GLU A 43 1.95 16.97 -19.64
CA GLU A 43 2.53 18.31 -19.54
C GLU A 43 2.04 19.00 -18.26
N ILE A 44 2.79 19.98 -17.78
CA ILE A 44 2.36 20.90 -16.72
C ILE A 44 1.22 21.77 -17.29
N LYS A 45 0.05 21.74 -16.62
CA LYS A 45 -1.15 22.50 -17.01
C LYS A 45 -1.50 23.58 -16.02
N SER A 46 -1.04 23.46 -14.80
CA SER A 46 -1.24 24.41 -13.71
C SER A 46 0.11 24.85 -13.16
N ASP A 47 0.16 26.05 -12.62
CA ASP A 47 1.34 26.59 -11.95
C ASP A 47 1.74 25.84 -10.66
N ARG A 48 0.87 24.93 -10.17
CA ARG A 48 1.12 24.02 -9.05
C ARG A 48 1.45 22.59 -9.48
N ASP A 49 1.45 22.28 -10.79
CA ASP A 49 1.76 20.94 -11.27
C ASP A 49 3.27 20.67 -11.24
N VAL A 50 3.58 19.38 -11.08
CA VAL A 50 4.92 18.82 -11.12
C VAL A 50 4.93 17.67 -12.12
N LEU A 51 5.86 17.69 -13.07
CA LEU A 51 6.12 16.57 -13.97
C LEU A 51 7.12 15.61 -13.32
N VAL A 52 6.75 14.35 -13.25
CA VAL A 52 7.51 13.31 -12.56
C VAL A 52 7.83 12.18 -13.51
N GLU A 53 9.12 11.80 -13.58
CA GLU A 53 9.58 10.56 -14.19
C GLU A 53 9.38 9.42 -13.20
N VAL A 54 8.73 8.33 -13.63
CA VAL A 54 8.54 7.15 -12.80
C VAL A 54 9.83 6.34 -12.77
N LEU A 55 10.31 6.04 -11.58
CA LEU A 55 11.48 5.20 -11.35
C LEU A 55 11.06 3.76 -11.02
N ARG A 56 10.12 3.61 -10.10
CA ARG A 56 9.54 2.32 -9.68
C ARG A 56 8.04 2.42 -9.54
N VAL A 57 7.35 1.34 -9.86
CA VAL A 57 5.94 1.20 -9.57
C VAL A 57 5.65 -0.20 -9.05
N GLY A 58 5.06 -0.29 -7.86
CA GLY A 58 4.63 -1.53 -7.25
C GLY A 58 3.37 -2.07 -7.92
N ALA A 59 3.22 -3.37 -7.85
CA ALA A 59 2.02 -4.06 -8.31
C ALA A 59 1.44 -4.90 -7.15
N CYS A 60 0.12 -4.93 -7.04
CA CYS A 60 -0.57 -5.57 -5.94
C CYS A 60 -1.85 -6.32 -6.36
N GLY A 61 -2.61 -6.80 -5.37
CA GLY A 61 -3.88 -7.51 -5.60
C GLY A 61 -4.91 -6.67 -6.35
N THR A 62 -4.97 -5.38 -6.10
CA THR A 62 -5.87 -4.42 -6.78
C THR A 62 -5.65 -4.41 -8.31
N ASP A 63 -4.39 -4.37 -8.77
CA ASP A 63 -4.09 -4.38 -10.20
C ASP A 63 -4.53 -5.70 -10.87
N ARG A 64 -4.35 -6.83 -10.16
CA ARG A 64 -4.82 -8.15 -10.60
C ARG A 64 -6.35 -8.19 -10.69
N GLU A 65 -7.06 -7.71 -9.67
CA GLU A 65 -8.53 -7.71 -9.60
C GLU A 65 -9.14 -6.83 -10.69
N ILE A 66 -8.53 -5.67 -10.96
CA ILE A 66 -8.94 -4.80 -12.08
C ILE A 66 -8.72 -5.52 -13.42
N ASN A 67 -7.57 -6.22 -13.61
CA ASN A 67 -7.34 -7.01 -14.83
C ASN A 67 -8.27 -8.24 -14.92
N ASN A 68 -8.77 -8.75 -13.80
CA ASN A 68 -9.81 -9.79 -13.79
C ASN A 68 -11.21 -9.25 -14.14
N GLY A 69 -11.36 -7.93 -14.33
CA GLY A 69 -12.63 -7.30 -14.66
C GLY A 69 -13.57 -7.09 -13.46
N GLU A 70 -13.08 -7.24 -12.22
CA GLU A 70 -13.90 -7.17 -11.02
C GLU A 70 -14.38 -5.73 -10.74
N TYR A 71 -13.51 -4.73 -10.97
CA TYR A 71 -13.82 -3.30 -10.83
C TYR A 71 -12.88 -2.44 -11.69
N GLY A 72 -12.85 -1.14 -11.44
CA GLY A 72 -12.07 -0.17 -12.19
C GLY A 72 -12.96 0.70 -13.09
N VAL A 73 -12.53 1.96 -13.29
CA VAL A 73 -13.24 2.92 -14.16
C VAL A 73 -12.22 3.74 -14.93
N ALA A 74 -12.38 3.79 -16.28
CA ALA A 74 -11.55 4.62 -17.13
C ALA A 74 -11.78 6.12 -16.87
N PRO A 75 -10.75 6.97 -17.03
CA PRO A 75 -10.93 8.43 -17.00
C PRO A 75 -11.89 8.93 -18.10
N PRO A 76 -12.57 10.06 -17.90
CA PRO A 76 -13.41 10.66 -18.92
C PRO A 76 -12.65 10.86 -20.25
N GLY A 77 -13.24 10.39 -21.36
CA GLY A 77 -12.65 10.49 -22.70
C GLY A 77 -11.71 9.35 -23.09
N TYR A 78 -11.51 8.36 -22.20
CA TYR A 78 -10.73 7.16 -22.49
C TYR A 78 -11.58 5.91 -22.35
N ASP A 79 -11.25 4.88 -23.12
CA ASP A 79 -11.78 3.52 -23.02
C ASP A 79 -10.86 2.57 -22.29
N PHE A 80 -9.72 3.07 -21.79
CA PHE A 80 -8.74 2.33 -21.01
C PHE A 80 -8.35 3.07 -19.72
N LEU A 81 -7.84 2.31 -18.76
CA LEU A 81 -7.27 2.78 -17.49
C LEU A 81 -5.80 2.38 -17.42
N VAL A 82 -4.89 3.34 -17.27
CA VAL A 82 -3.51 3.03 -16.88
C VAL A 82 -3.51 2.59 -15.42
N LEU A 83 -2.92 1.43 -15.14
CA LEU A 83 -2.85 0.83 -13.80
C LEU A 83 -1.76 1.45 -12.92
N GLY A 84 -1.66 0.93 -11.69
CA GLY A 84 -0.61 1.25 -10.71
C GLY A 84 -0.93 2.45 -9.83
N HIS A 85 -0.81 2.24 -8.53
CA HIS A 85 -1.04 3.26 -7.51
C HIS A 85 0.12 3.36 -6.51
N GLU A 86 1.07 2.43 -6.52
CA GLU A 86 2.26 2.42 -5.67
C GLU A 86 3.45 2.93 -6.49
N ASN A 87 3.86 4.18 -6.30
CA ASN A 87 4.86 4.80 -7.16
C ASN A 87 6.08 5.32 -6.38
N LEU A 88 7.19 5.44 -7.08
CA LEU A 88 8.34 6.25 -6.74
C LEU A 88 8.79 6.94 -8.03
N GLY A 89 8.96 8.25 -7.98
CA GLY A 89 9.39 9.04 -9.13
C GLY A 89 10.42 10.09 -8.77
N ARG A 90 10.93 10.73 -9.82
CA ARG A 90 11.86 11.85 -9.74
C ARG A 90 11.27 13.07 -10.44
N VAL A 91 11.29 14.21 -9.79
CA VAL A 91 10.83 15.48 -10.35
C VAL A 91 11.68 15.86 -11.54
N VAL A 92 11.04 16.11 -12.69
CA VAL A 92 11.68 16.57 -13.94
C VAL A 92 11.46 18.05 -14.16
N GLU A 93 10.26 18.54 -13.90
CA GLU A 93 9.85 19.91 -14.12
C GLU A 93 8.83 20.33 -13.06
N VAL A 94 8.81 21.59 -12.67
CA VAL A 94 7.88 22.16 -11.69
C VAL A 94 7.21 23.42 -12.26
N GLY A 95 5.94 23.60 -11.91
CA GLY A 95 5.19 24.81 -12.22
C GLY A 95 5.71 26.04 -11.45
N GLU A 96 5.39 27.23 -11.93
CA GLU A 96 5.95 28.49 -11.45
C GLU A 96 5.69 28.78 -9.96
N ASN A 97 4.58 28.26 -9.40
CA ASN A 97 4.20 28.44 -7.99
C ASN A 97 4.52 27.23 -7.09
N VAL A 98 5.29 26.26 -7.58
CA VAL A 98 5.79 25.14 -6.77
C VAL A 98 7.07 25.57 -6.08
N THR A 99 7.07 25.61 -4.76
CA THR A 99 8.22 26.01 -3.93
C THR A 99 8.77 24.86 -3.09
N GLU A 100 8.00 23.79 -2.92
CA GLU A 100 8.30 22.62 -2.06
C GLU A 100 9.21 21.60 -2.74
N PHE A 101 9.21 21.61 -4.08
CA PHE A 101 9.93 20.66 -4.91
C PHE A 101 10.85 21.34 -5.91
N GLN A 102 11.90 20.66 -6.28
CA GLN A 102 12.82 21.03 -7.36
C GLN A 102 13.15 19.83 -8.22
N THR A 103 13.60 20.09 -9.45
CA THR A 103 14.12 19.04 -10.35
C THR A 103 15.18 18.21 -9.66
N GLY A 104 15.03 16.88 -9.75
CA GLY A 104 15.88 15.89 -9.11
C GLY A 104 15.38 15.40 -7.75
N ASP A 105 14.39 16.04 -7.13
CA ASP A 105 13.76 15.52 -5.90
C ASP A 105 13.06 14.19 -6.15
N TYR A 106 13.17 13.25 -5.21
CA TYR A 106 12.40 12.01 -5.20
C TYR A 106 11.05 12.22 -4.54
N VAL A 107 10.01 11.66 -5.15
CA VAL A 107 8.63 11.83 -4.70
C VAL A 107 7.82 10.54 -4.83
N VAL A 108 6.82 10.42 -3.95
CA VAL A 108 5.69 9.48 -4.06
C VAL A 108 4.42 10.29 -4.14
N ALA A 109 3.53 9.96 -5.06
CA ALA A 109 2.22 10.58 -5.14
C ALA A 109 1.18 9.78 -4.35
N THR A 110 0.27 10.46 -3.67
CA THR A 110 -0.89 9.85 -3.02
C THR A 110 -1.87 9.28 -4.07
N VAL A 111 -2.86 8.51 -3.65
CA VAL A 111 -3.77 7.79 -4.57
C VAL A 111 -5.08 8.51 -4.78
N ARG A 112 -5.78 8.88 -3.70
CA ARG A 112 -7.11 9.49 -3.74
C ARG A 112 -7.02 10.99 -4.09
N ARG A 113 -8.00 11.46 -4.91
CA ARG A 113 -8.21 12.88 -5.22
C ARG A 113 -9.58 13.31 -4.75
N PRO A 114 -9.77 14.58 -4.36
CA PRO A 114 -11.05 15.05 -3.85
C PRO A 114 -12.15 15.00 -4.91
N GLY A 115 -13.33 14.62 -4.47
CA GLY A 115 -14.59 14.70 -5.19
C GLY A 115 -15.38 15.94 -4.79
N LYS A 116 -16.66 15.73 -4.43
CA LYS A 116 -17.60 16.83 -4.10
C LYS A 116 -18.22 16.69 -2.72
N SER A 117 -17.92 15.62 -1.98
CA SER A 117 -18.48 15.41 -0.66
C SER A 117 -18.01 16.47 0.35
N PHE A 118 -18.68 16.56 1.48
CA PHE A 118 -18.24 17.42 2.58
C PHE A 118 -16.81 17.13 3.00
N TYR A 119 -16.45 15.85 3.09
CA TYR A 119 -15.10 15.42 3.50
C TYR A 119 -14.04 15.85 2.49
N ASP A 120 -14.34 15.77 1.20
CA ASP A 120 -13.45 16.27 0.15
C ASP A 120 -13.19 17.79 0.31
N SER A 121 -14.24 18.56 0.67
CA SER A 121 -14.15 20.02 0.80
C SER A 121 -13.29 20.49 1.97
N ILE A 122 -13.05 19.63 2.96
CA ILE A 122 -12.20 19.90 4.13
C ILE A 122 -10.84 19.22 4.06
N GLY A 123 -10.49 18.60 2.92
CA GLY A 123 -9.21 17.94 2.71
C GLY A 123 -9.12 16.48 3.19
N GLU A 124 -10.24 15.88 3.58
CA GLU A 124 -10.36 14.50 4.06
C GLU A 124 -10.90 13.59 2.95
N GLN A 125 -10.30 13.64 1.76
CA GLN A 125 -10.77 12.90 0.58
C GLN A 125 -10.72 11.38 0.74
N ASP A 126 -9.93 10.87 1.66
CA ASP A 126 -9.87 9.45 2.02
C ASP A 126 -11.11 8.97 2.81
N PHE A 127 -11.96 9.92 3.24
CA PHE A 127 -13.29 9.68 3.81
C PHE A 127 -14.44 10.12 2.90
N THR A 128 -14.19 10.33 1.59
CA THR A 128 -15.25 10.74 0.67
C THR A 128 -16.50 9.86 0.79
N THR A 129 -17.66 10.50 0.72
CA THR A 129 -18.97 9.83 0.68
C THR A 129 -19.60 9.89 -0.71
N ASP A 130 -18.85 10.32 -1.71
CA ASP A 130 -19.32 10.31 -3.09
C ASP A 130 -19.35 8.88 -3.65
N ASP A 131 -20.39 8.54 -4.39
CA ASP A 131 -20.46 7.30 -5.16
C ASP A 131 -19.42 7.28 -6.31
N GLU A 132 -19.09 8.45 -6.81
CA GLU A 132 -18.05 8.66 -7.82
C GLU A 132 -16.79 9.21 -7.17
N TYR A 133 -15.80 8.38 -7.02
CA TYR A 133 -14.51 8.74 -6.43
C TYR A 133 -13.37 8.67 -7.45
N PHE A 134 -12.31 9.40 -7.16
CA PHE A 134 -11.16 9.56 -8.04
C PHE A 134 -9.91 8.96 -7.40
N GLU A 135 -9.36 7.90 -8.03
CA GLU A 135 -8.17 7.18 -7.56
C GLU A 135 -7.23 6.88 -8.71
N ARG A 136 -5.98 7.25 -8.54
CA ARG A 136 -4.94 6.95 -9.51
C ARG A 136 -4.79 5.44 -9.71
N GLY A 137 -4.89 5.00 -10.97
CA GLY A 137 -4.74 3.59 -11.36
C GLY A 137 -5.92 2.68 -11.00
N ILE A 138 -7.00 3.22 -10.44
CA ILE A 138 -8.15 2.45 -9.95
C ILE A 138 -9.46 3.00 -10.52
N SER A 139 -9.74 4.27 -10.29
CA SER A 139 -11.03 4.86 -10.64
C SER A 139 -10.87 6.27 -11.22
N ARG A 140 -11.31 6.45 -12.48
CA ARG A 140 -11.46 7.74 -13.19
C ARG A 140 -10.18 8.56 -13.36
N LEU A 141 -9.00 8.06 -12.91
CA LEU A 141 -7.70 8.67 -13.09
C LEU A 141 -6.68 7.61 -13.51
N HIS A 142 -5.89 7.93 -14.54
CA HIS A 142 -4.75 7.11 -14.92
C HIS A 142 -3.76 6.97 -13.78
N GLY A 143 -3.19 5.78 -13.63
CA GLY A 143 -2.22 5.42 -12.61
C GLY A 143 -0.78 5.71 -13.01
N TYR A 144 0.12 5.06 -12.31
CA TYR A 144 1.56 5.31 -12.36
C TYR A 144 2.36 4.20 -13.07
N MET A 145 1.72 3.14 -13.58
CA MET A 145 2.40 2.18 -14.47
C MET A 145 2.63 2.81 -15.85
N ALA A 146 3.40 3.89 -15.86
CA ALA A 146 3.77 4.71 -17.01
C ALA A 146 5.18 5.26 -16.83
N GLU A 147 5.80 5.81 -17.88
CA GLU A 147 7.13 6.42 -17.79
C GLU A 147 7.10 7.80 -17.10
N PHE A 148 5.99 8.52 -17.22
CA PHE A 148 5.81 9.85 -16.61
C PHE A 148 4.38 10.04 -16.10
N TYR A 149 4.22 10.92 -15.12
CA TYR A 149 2.93 11.49 -14.73
C TYR A 149 3.07 12.97 -14.38
N ALA A 150 1.99 13.73 -14.50
CA ALA A 150 1.89 15.07 -13.96
C ALA A 150 0.90 15.08 -12.80
N GLU A 151 1.25 15.78 -11.72
CA GLU A 151 0.43 15.84 -10.52
C GLU A 151 0.58 17.19 -9.82
N SER A 152 -0.46 17.65 -9.12
CA SER A 152 -0.33 18.81 -8.25
C SER A 152 0.66 18.52 -7.10
N ALA A 153 1.47 19.50 -6.76
CA ALA A 153 2.40 19.45 -5.63
C ALA A 153 1.71 19.08 -4.31
N ASP A 154 0.41 19.37 -4.19
CA ASP A 154 -0.38 19.07 -2.99
C ASP A 154 -0.53 17.58 -2.72
N TYR A 155 -0.37 16.73 -3.75
CA TYR A 155 -0.48 15.27 -3.67
C TYR A 155 0.86 14.54 -3.74
N LEU A 156 1.97 15.27 -3.73
CA LEU A 156 3.31 14.70 -3.75
C LEU A 156 3.94 14.72 -2.36
N ILE A 157 4.60 13.63 -2.01
CA ILE A 157 5.34 13.45 -0.76
C ILE A 157 6.82 13.36 -1.10
N LYS A 158 7.63 14.21 -0.49
CA LYS A 158 9.09 14.18 -0.69
C LYS A 158 9.71 12.97 0.00
N VAL A 159 10.55 12.25 -0.73
CA VAL A 159 11.26 11.07 -0.24
C VAL A 159 12.72 11.42 0.00
N PRO A 160 13.24 11.24 1.22
CA PRO A 160 14.67 11.41 1.48
C PRO A 160 15.52 10.41 0.66
N PRO A 161 16.67 10.83 0.11
CA PRO A 161 17.57 9.93 -0.66
C PRO A 161 17.96 8.65 0.07
N ALA A 162 18.06 8.69 1.41
CA ALA A 162 18.44 7.54 2.23
C ALA A 162 17.46 6.36 2.18
N ILE A 163 16.20 6.59 1.77
CA ILE A 163 15.17 5.55 1.71
C ILE A 163 14.58 5.37 0.31
N VAL A 164 15.22 5.94 -0.72
CA VAL A 164 14.71 5.91 -2.10
C VAL A 164 14.54 4.47 -2.60
N ASP A 165 15.47 3.58 -2.27
CA ASP A 165 15.44 2.19 -2.74
C ASP A 165 14.25 1.37 -2.24
N ILE A 166 13.60 1.83 -1.16
CA ILE A 166 12.46 1.12 -0.56
C ILE A 166 11.16 1.94 -0.60
N ALA A 167 11.20 3.14 -1.17
CA ALA A 167 10.09 4.08 -1.11
C ALA A 167 8.84 3.65 -1.91
N VAL A 168 8.95 2.68 -2.81
CA VAL A 168 7.79 2.02 -3.45
C VAL A 168 6.87 1.33 -2.43
N LEU A 169 7.35 1.06 -1.21
CA LEU A 169 6.58 0.52 -0.08
C LEU A 169 5.77 1.60 0.67
N LEU A 170 5.95 2.89 0.33
CA LEU A 170 5.32 3.97 1.08
C LEU A 170 3.79 3.99 0.92
N GLU A 171 3.30 3.71 -0.28
CA GLU A 171 1.85 3.66 -0.51
C GLU A 171 1.18 2.58 0.36
N PRO A 172 1.56 1.28 0.27
CA PRO A 172 0.94 0.26 1.11
C PRO A 172 1.17 0.49 2.62
N LEU A 173 2.28 1.13 3.03
CA LEU A 173 2.48 1.52 4.42
C LEU A 173 1.51 2.61 4.87
N SER A 174 1.15 3.54 3.99
CA SER A 174 0.24 4.65 4.32
C SER A 174 -1.14 4.17 4.79
N ILE A 175 -1.62 3.03 4.29
CA ILE A 175 -2.87 2.39 4.74
C ILE A 175 -2.75 1.96 6.20
N ILE A 176 -1.62 1.41 6.57
CA ILE A 176 -1.34 0.98 7.95
C ILE A 176 -1.23 2.19 8.88
N GLU A 177 -0.54 3.24 8.45
CA GLU A 177 -0.43 4.49 9.21
C GLU A 177 -1.80 5.10 9.50
N LYS A 178 -2.69 5.11 8.49
CA LYS A 178 -4.09 5.52 8.68
C LYS A 178 -4.79 4.65 9.70
N GLY A 179 -4.69 3.32 9.58
CA GLY A 179 -5.30 2.39 10.52
C GLY A 179 -4.81 2.59 11.95
N LEU A 180 -3.52 2.80 12.16
CA LEU A 180 -2.91 3.08 13.46
C LEU A 180 -3.39 4.42 14.04
N LYS A 181 -3.41 5.47 13.22
CA LYS A 181 -3.91 6.78 13.62
C LYS A 181 -5.38 6.71 14.01
N GLN A 182 -6.24 6.13 13.18
CA GLN A 182 -7.66 5.96 13.49
C GLN A 182 -7.89 5.14 14.76
N ALA A 183 -7.13 4.05 14.98
CA ALA A 183 -7.23 3.27 16.20
C ALA A 183 -6.91 4.13 17.43
N SER A 184 -5.86 4.96 17.34
CA SER A 184 -5.50 5.90 18.42
C SER A 184 -6.58 6.95 18.65
N ASP A 185 -7.07 7.61 17.58
CA ASP A 185 -8.09 8.66 17.66
C ASP A 185 -9.41 8.12 18.27
N ILE A 186 -9.85 6.93 17.87
CA ILE A 186 -11.04 6.28 18.45
C ILE A 186 -10.83 5.97 19.93
N GLN A 187 -9.63 5.59 20.32
CA GLN A 187 -9.30 5.21 21.70
C GLN A 187 -9.05 6.41 22.63
N GLU A 188 -9.02 7.64 22.12
CA GLU A 188 -9.05 8.85 22.96
C GLU A 188 -10.29 8.88 23.89
N ARG A 189 -11.36 8.15 23.56
CA ARG A 189 -12.52 7.91 24.44
C ARG A 189 -12.16 7.35 25.80
N LEU A 190 -11.02 6.65 25.92
CA LEU A 190 -10.51 6.07 27.18
C LEU A 190 -9.65 7.07 27.96
N LYS A 191 -9.40 8.28 27.44
CA LYS A 191 -8.44 9.28 27.93
C LYS A 191 -6.98 8.81 27.83
N ILE A 192 -6.69 7.59 28.27
CA ILE A 192 -5.38 6.95 28.15
C ILE A 192 -5.60 5.52 27.66
N TRP A 193 -5.01 5.18 26.53
CA TRP A 193 -4.95 3.83 26.00
C TRP A 193 -3.50 3.32 26.03
N HIS A 194 -3.29 2.18 26.66
CA HIS A 194 -1.96 1.57 26.81
C HIS A 194 -1.92 0.18 26.19
N PRO A 195 -2.00 0.07 24.84
CA PRO A 195 -1.91 -1.22 24.18
C PRO A 195 -0.46 -1.75 24.29
N LYS A 196 -0.33 -3.08 24.43
CA LYS A 196 0.97 -3.76 24.54
C LYS A 196 1.13 -4.83 23.48
N THR A 197 0.06 -5.59 23.22
CA THR A 197 0.07 -6.75 22.34
C THR A 197 -0.70 -6.49 21.09
N ALA A 198 -0.16 -6.93 19.97
CA ALA A 198 -0.85 -6.85 18.68
C ALA A 198 -0.76 -8.18 17.92
N ALA A 199 -1.85 -8.52 17.21
CA ALA A 199 -1.84 -9.57 16.22
C ALA A 199 -1.93 -8.99 14.80
N VAL A 200 -1.20 -9.57 13.86
CA VAL A 200 -1.29 -9.25 12.43
C VAL A 200 -1.70 -10.51 11.68
N LEU A 201 -2.88 -10.47 11.08
CA LEU A 201 -3.46 -11.60 10.37
C LEU A 201 -3.20 -11.45 8.87
N GLY A 202 -2.38 -12.37 8.33
CA GLY A 202 -1.87 -12.28 6.97
C GLY A 202 -0.57 -11.48 6.88
N LEU A 203 0.53 -12.16 6.58
CA LEU A 203 1.86 -11.58 6.49
C LEU A 203 2.32 -11.36 5.03
N GLY A 204 1.43 -10.91 4.15
CA GLY A 204 1.82 -10.34 2.86
C GLY A 204 2.55 -8.99 3.03
N SER A 205 2.74 -8.23 1.96
CA SER A 205 3.42 -6.93 2.04
C SER A 205 2.79 -5.98 3.05
N VAL A 206 1.46 -5.86 3.06
CA VAL A 206 0.72 -4.99 3.99
C VAL A 206 0.87 -5.46 5.44
N GLY A 207 0.72 -6.78 5.70
CA GLY A 207 0.85 -7.31 7.07
C GLY A 207 2.26 -7.24 7.63
N LEU A 208 3.30 -7.41 6.79
CA LEU A 208 4.68 -7.20 7.21
C LEU A 208 4.95 -5.72 7.54
N LEU A 209 4.43 -4.78 6.74
CA LEU A 209 4.50 -3.35 7.03
C LEU A 209 3.74 -2.99 8.32
N ALA A 210 2.57 -3.60 8.56
CA ALA A 210 1.83 -3.46 9.81
C ALA A 210 2.66 -3.97 11.00
N SER A 211 3.27 -5.14 10.85
CA SER A 211 4.13 -5.71 11.90
C SER A 211 5.32 -4.79 12.22
N MET A 212 5.96 -4.25 11.21
CA MET A 212 7.06 -3.28 11.34
C MET A 212 6.60 -2.01 12.07
N ALA A 213 5.51 -1.38 11.60
CA ALA A 213 4.99 -0.14 12.18
C ALA A 213 4.58 -0.32 13.65
N LEU A 214 4.00 -1.46 14.01
CA LEU A 214 3.67 -1.83 15.39
C LEU A 214 4.93 -2.05 16.24
N ARG A 215 5.94 -2.75 15.69
CA ARG A 215 7.23 -2.95 16.39
C ARG A 215 7.95 -1.64 16.66
N LEU A 216 7.96 -0.71 15.72
CA LEU A 216 8.53 0.64 15.91
C LEU A 216 7.84 1.41 17.05
N ARG A 217 6.57 1.13 17.31
CA ARG A 217 5.77 1.72 18.40
C ARG A 217 5.85 0.92 19.71
N GLY A 218 6.66 -0.13 19.75
CA GLY A 218 6.94 -0.91 20.97
C GLY A 218 5.93 -1.99 21.30
N TYR A 219 5.03 -2.35 20.38
CA TYR A 219 4.13 -3.49 20.59
C TYR A 219 4.88 -4.81 20.59
N GLU A 220 4.40 -5.77 21.38
CA GLU A 220 4.66 -7.18 21.19
C GLU A 220 3.79 -7.68 20.06
N VAL A 221 4.40 -8.13 18.96
CA VAL A 221 3.69 -8.42 17.70
C VAL A 221 3.70 -9.91 17.42
N HIS A 222 2.51 -10.46 17.17
CA HIS A 222 2.26 -11.85 16.80
C HIS A 222 1.66 -11.94 15.41
N GLY A 223 2.42 -12.46 14.44
CA GLY A 223 2.00 -12.58 13.05
C GLY A 223 1.44 -13.97 12.75
N PHE A 224 0.35 -13.99 11.98
CA PHE A 224 -0.34 -15.20 11.56
C PHE A 224 -0.32 -15.34 10.05
N GLY A 225 0.14 -16.49 9.55
CA GLY A 225 0.12 -16.85 8.14
C GLY A 225 -0.43 -18.25 7.92
N ARG A 226 -0.57 -18.69 6.66
CA ARG A 226 -1.06 -20.03 6.33
C ARG A 226 0.05 -21.07 6.25
N ASP A 227 1.23 -20.64 5.81
CA ASP A 227 2.33 -21.53 5.51
C ASP A 227 3.03 -21.98 6.80
N THR A 228 3.70 -23.14 6.75
CA THR A 228 4.57 -23.57 7.83
C THR A 228 5.78 -22.65 7.94
N ARG A 229 6.33 -22.50 9.15
CA ARG A 229 7.45 -21.59 9.42
C ARG A 229 8.72 -21.90 8.64
N GLU A 230 8.99 -23.16 8.37
CA GLU A 230 10.24 -23.62 7.77
C GLU A 230 10.40 -23.12 6.33
N GLY A 231 11.45 -22.33 6.06
CA GLY A 231 11.75 -21.75 4.74
C GLY A 231 10.72 -20.75 4.25
N TYR A 232 9.95 -20.16 5.16
CA TYR A 232 8.97 -19.11 4.85
C TYR A 232 9.56 -17.74 5.16
N LEU A 233 9.93 -16.97 4.13
CA LEU A 233 10.59 -15.68 4.26
C LEU A 233 9.78 -14.68 5.12
N ASN A 234 8.44 -14.70 5.03
CA ASN A 234 7.59 -13.79 5.79
C ASN A 234 7.69 -14.05 7.31
N ALA A 235 7.82 -15.35 7.72
CA ALA A 235 8.07 -15.70 9.11
C ALA A 235 9.47 -15.22 9.56
N GLU A 236 10.49 -15.39 8.72
CA GLU A 236 11.84 -14.87 9.03
C GLU A 236 11.84 -13.35 9.17
N LEU A 237 11.09 -12.64 8.33
CA LEU A 237 11.02 -11.19 8.37
C LEU A 237 10.38 -10.67 9.65
N ILE A 238 9.24 -11.21 10.09
CA ILE A 238 8.61 -10.75 11.33
C ILE A 238 9.46 -11.07 12.55
N GLU A 239 10.12 -12.23 12.56
CA GLU A 239 11.03 -12.63 13.65
C GLU A 239 12.29 -11.76 13.69
N ALA A 240 12.81 -11.32 12.54
CA ALA A 240 13.98 -10.45 12.46
C ALA A 240 13.76 -9.07 13.11
N ILE A 241 12.52 -8.61 13.22
CA ILE A 241 12.16 -7.38 13.93
C ILE A 241 11.65 -7.65 15.36
N GLY A 242 11.82 -8.87 15.87
CA GLY A 242 11.45 -9.27 17.22
C GLY A 242 9.96 -9.56 17.42
N GLY A 243 9.21 -9.85 16.36
CA GLY A 243 7.86 -10.43 16.44
C GLY A 243 7.91 -11.96 16.51
N THR A 244 6.74 -12.61 16.56
CA THR A 244 6.60 -14.06 16.47
C THR A 244 5.78 -14.45 15.24
N TYR A 245 5.95 -15.67 14.78
CA TYR A 245 5.16 -16.26 13.70
C TYR A 245 4.45 -17.52 14.18
N ASP A 246 3.16 -17.63 13.86
CA ASP A 246 2.38 -18.83 14.02
C ASP A 246 1.61 -19.16 12.71
N SER A 247 1.58 -20.45 12.36
CA SER A 247 0.77 -20.91 11.22
C SER A 247 -0.68 -21.15 11.66
N THR A 248 -1.63 -20.57 10.92
CA THR A 248 -3.07 -20.80 11.15
C THR A 248 -3.50 -22.26 10.85
N ALA A 249 -2.64 -23.05 10.20
CA ALA A 249 -2.84 -24.49 10.06
C ALA A 249 -2.53 -25.27 11.34
N GLU A 250 -1.73 -24.69 12.24
CA GLU A 250 -1.28 -25.34 13.49
C GLU A 250 -2.02 -24.79 14.72
N ILE A 251 -2.30 -23.47 14.75
CA ILE A 251 -3.00 -22.83 15.85
C ILE A 251 -3.99 -21.78 15.31
N THR A 252 -5.23 -21.83 15.77
CA THR A 252 -6.20 -20.79 15.41
C THR A 252 -5.92 -19.49 16.16
N VAL A 253 -6.40 -18.35 15.65
CA VAL A 253 -6.25 -17.05 16.31
C VAL A 253 -6.89 -17.05 17.71
N PRO A 254 -8.12 -17.59 17.92
CA PRO A 254 -8.69 -17.73 19.27
C PRO A 254 -7.87 -18.63 20.21
N ASP A 255 -7.31 -19.73 19.72
CA ASP A 255 -6.52 -20.66 20.57
C ASP A 255 -5.17 -20.05 20.96
N SER A 256 -4.61 -19.16 20.13
CA SER A 256 -3.36 -18.44 20.41
C SER A 256 -3.43 -17.58 21.67
N VAL A 257 -4.64 -17.20 22.09
CA VAL A 257 -4.87 -16.45 23.34
C VAL A 257 -4.39 -17.22 24.58
N GLN A 258 -4.38 -18.55 24.56
CA GLN A 258 -3.82 -19.35 25.63
C GLN A 258 -2.30 -19.19 25.77
N LYS A 259 -1.62 -18.91 24.64
CA LYS A 259 -0.16 -18.74 24.58
C LYS A 259 0.28 -17.31 24.83
N TYR A 260 -0.44 -16.32 24.29
CA TYR A 260 -0.03 -14.92 24.23
C TYR A 260 -0.91 -13.95 25.02
N GLY A 261 -2.07 -14.41 25.52
CA GLY A 261 -3.13 -13.52 26.02
C GLY A 261 -3.96 -12.92 24.89
N GLU A 262 -5.01 -12.18 25.25
CA GLU A 262 -5.83 -11.43 24.30
C GLU A 262 -5.04 -10.23 23.73
N TYR A 263 -5.39 -9.80 22.49
CA TYR A 263 -4.67 -8.76 21.76
C TYR A 263 -5.34 -7.40 21.93
N ASP A 264 -4.56 -6.38 22.22
CA ASP A 264 -5.05 -5.00 22.36
C ASP A 264 -5.35 -4.37 20.99
N LEU A 265 -4.62 -4.79 19.96
CA LEU A 265 -4.80 -4.34 18.57
C LEU A 265 -4.65 -5.52 17.62
N ILE A 266 -5.59 -5.66 16.70
CA ILE A 266 -5.51 -6.67 15.63
C ILE A 266 -5.61 -5.97 14.29
N PHE A 267 -4.65 -6.20 13.40
CA PHE A 267 -4.73 -5.85 11.99
C PHE A 267 -5.12 -7.06 11.15
N GLU A 268 -6.25 -6.98 10.45
CA GLU A 268 -6.68 -7.96 9.48
C GLU A 268 -6.20 -7.50 8.09
N CYS A 269 -5.26 -8.29 7.52
CA CYS A 269 -4.58 -8.00 6.25
C CYS A 269 -4.76 -9.14 5.22
N THR A 270 -5.76 -10.03 5.40
CA THR A 270 -5.94 -11.19 4.52
C THR A 270 -7.06 -11.02 3.50
N GLY A 271 -8.09 -10.21 3.81
CA GLY A 271 -9.35 -10.18 3.09
C GLY A 271 -10.16 -11.49 3.18
N TYR A 272 -9.84 -12.36 4.14
CA TYR A 272 -10.53 -13.64 4.34
C TYR A 272 -11.55 -13.56 5.47
N SER A 273 -12.83 -13.37 5.14
CA SER A 273 -13.89 -13.09 6.11
C SER A 273 -13.96 -14.02 7.33
N PRO A 274 -13.72 -15.35 7.24
CA PRO A 274 -13.75 -16.21 8.42
C PRO A 274 -12.79 -15.79 9.54
N ILE A 275 -11.57 -15.35 9.21
CA ILE A 275 -10.56 -14.95 10.20
C ILE A 275 -10.96 -13.69 10.97
N VAL A 276 -11.83 -12.83 10.40
CA VAL A 276 -12.38 -11.65 11.09
C VAL A 276 -13.15 -12.06 12.33
N PHE A 277 -13.98 -13.12 12.24
CA PHE A 277 -14.74 -13.61 13.38
C PHE A 277 -13.86 -14.31 14.42
N ASP A 278 -12.77 -14.92 13.99
CA ASP A 278 -11.74 -15.45 14.89
C ASP A 278 -11.01 -14.29 15.62
N ALA A 279 -10.66 -13.24 14.91
CA ALA A 279 -10.05 -12.03 15.47
C ALA A 279 -10.95 -11.37 16.54
N MET A 280 -12.27 -11.29 16.27
CA MET A 280 -13.22 -10.74 17.24
C MET A 280 -13.21 -11.48 18.58
N GLN A 281 -12.96 -12.80 18.57
CA GLN A 281 -12.90 -13.62 19.78
C GLN A 281 -11.58 -13.47 20.55
N ALA A 282 -10.49 -13.11 19.86
CA ALA A 282 -9.17 -12.95 20.43
C ALA A 282 -8.86 -11.51 20.89
N LEU A 283 -9.77 -10.58 20.67
CA LEU A 283 -9.59 -9.17 20.99
C LEU A 283 -9.72 -8.93 22.49
N ASN A 284 -8.80 -8.16 23.08
CA ASN A 284 -8.80 -7.81 24.49
C ASN A 284 -9.94 -6.82 24.84
N GLN A 285 -10.17 -6.61 26.13
CA GLN A 285 -11.01 -5.50 26.63
C GLN A 285 -10.42 -4.17 26.18
N ASN A 286 -11.28 -3.26 25.74
CA ASN A 286 -10.90 -1.99 25.12
C ASN A 286 -10.02 -2.16 23.85
N GLY A 287 -9.93 -3.37 23.28
CA GLY A 287 -9.15 -3.65 22.10
C GLY A 287 -9.77 -3.11 20.83
N VAL A 288 -8.94 -2.99 19.79
CA VAL A 288 -9.33 -2.50 18.46
C VAL A 288 -8.99 -3.52 17.38
N LEU A 289 -9.97 -3.87 16.55
CA LEU A 289 -9.79 -4.67 15.34
C LEU A 289 -9.88 -3.76 14.11
N VAL A 290 -8.79 -3.68 13.35
CA VAL A 290 -8.68 -2.90 12.10
C VAL A 290 -8.82 -3.84 10.92
N LEU A 291 -9.79 -3.59 10.04
CA LEU A 291 -9.98 -4.29 8.78
C LEU A 291 -9.34 -3.46 7.67
N SER A 292 -8.24 -3.93 7.11
CA SER A 292 -7.46 -3.20 6.10
C SER A 292 -7.44 -3.86 4.72
N SER A 293 -8.13 -4.98 4.55
CA SER A 293 -8.20 -5.70 3.28
C SER A 293 -9.64 -5.80 2.76
N VAL A 294 -9.79 -5.53 1.46
CA VAL A 294 -11.09 -5.68 0.79
C VAL A 294 -11.39 -7.17 0.59
N THR A 295 -12.61 -7.57 0.95
CA THR A 295 -13.12 -8.93 0.72
C THR A 295 -14.09 -8.92 -0.44
N GLY A 296 -13.83 -9.73 -1.46
CA GLY A 296 -14.76 -9.96 -2.56
C GLY A 296 -15.65 -11.19 -2.35
N GLY A 297 -16.73 -11.29 -3.13
CA GLY A 297 -17.62 -12.45 -3.17
C GLY A 297 -18.80 -12.38 -2.21
N ASP A 298 -19.53 -13.50 -2.12
CA ASP A 298 -20.81 -13.64 -1.38
C ASP A 298 -20.77 -14.76 -0.32
N ARG A 299 -19.57 -15.05 0.21
CA ARG A 299 -19.36 -16.13 1.19
C ARG A 299 -20.25 -15.94 2.41
N LYS A 300 -20.98 -16.98 2.75
CA LYS A 300 -21.73 -17.10 4.02
C LYS A 300 -20.94 -17.95 4.99
N ILE A 301 -20.94 -17.57 6.25
CA ILE A 301 -20.21 -18.29 7.31
C ILE A 301 -21.25 -18.83 8.27
N ASP A 302 -21.32 -20.17 8.33
CA ASP A 302 -22.12 -20.88 9.30
C ASP A 302 -21.34 -21.04 10.62
N ALA A 303 -22.06 -21.26 11.72
CA ALA A 303 -21.49 -21.55 13.04
C ALA A 303 -20.63 -20.42 13.66
N VAL A 304 -20.86 -19.16 13.30
CA VAL A 304 -20.30 -18.01 14.02
C VAL A 304 -20.98 -17.92 15.40
N PRO A 305 -20.21 -17.88 16.52
CA PRO A 305 -20.79 -17.75 17.87
C PRO A 305 -21.25 -16.31 18.16
N ALA A 306 -22.28 -15.85 17.43
CA ALA A 306 -22.69 -14.46 17.36
C ALA A 306 -23.04 -13.85 18.73
N ASP A 307 -23.81 -14.58 19.57
CA ASP A 307 -24.19 -14.10 20.89
C ASP A 307 -22.97 -13.89 21.80
N LYS A 308 -22.01 -14.80 21.75
CA LYS A 308 -20.76 -14.68 22.50
C LYS A 308 -19.95 -13.47 22.04
N ILE A 309 -19.78 -13.30 20.72
CA ILE A 309 -19.07 -12.16 20.15
C ILE A 309 -19.73 -10.85 20.55
N ASN A 310 -21.05 -10.74 20.37
CA ASN A 310 -21.82 -9.55 20.74
C ASN A 310 -21.66 -9.21 22.22
N GLN A 311 -21.80 -10.22 23.11
CA GLN A 311 -21.58 -10.04 24.55
C GLN A 311 -20.16 -9.53 24.85
N GLN A 312 -19.13 -10.12 24.22
CA GLN A 312 -17.74 -9.72 24.42
C GLN A 312 -17.48 -8.28 23.93
N PHE A 313 -18.08 -7.86 22.81
CA PHE A 313 -17.96 -6.49 22.33
C PHE A 313 -18.59 -5.49 23.27
N VAL A 314 -19.82 -5.77 23.76
CA VAL A 314 -20.52 -4.86 24.68
C VAL A 314 -19.80 -4.78 26.02
N LEU A 315 -19.51 -5.92 26.66
CA LEU A 315 -18.93 -5.94 28.02
C LEU A 315 -17.44 -5.56 28.00
N GLY A 316 -16.75 -5.78 26.91
CA GLY A 316 -15.33 -5.46 26.74
C GLY A 316 -15.05 -4.07 26.16
N ASN A 317 -16.07 -3.25 25.83
CA ASN A 317 -15.92 -1.98 25.12
C ASN A 317 -15.00 -2.11 23.88
N ARG A 318 -15.13 -3.23 23.15
CA ARG A 318 -14.31 -3.52 21.97
C ARG A 318 -14.76 -2.70 20.78
N VAL A 319 -13.81 -2.40 19.86
CA VAL A 319 -14.06 -1.64 18.63
C VAL A 319 -13.62 -2.44 17.43
N MET A 320 -14.36 -2.35 16.35
CA MET A 320 -13.94 -2.80 15.02
C MET A 320 -14.28 -1.71 14.02
N PHE A 321 -13.33 -1.42 13.12
CA PHE A 321 -13.57 -0.49 12.00
C PHE A 321 -12.81 -0.92 10.75
N GLY A 322 -13.30 -0.48 9.58
CA GLY A 322 -12.62 -0.64 8.30
C GLY A 322 -11.82 0.60 7.94
N THR A 323 -10.72 0.41 7.23
CA THR A 323 -9.89 1.49 6.69
C THR A 323 -9.54 1.22 5.24
N VAL A 324 -9.57 2.25 4.42
CA VAL A 324 -9.20 2.21 3.00
C VAL A 324 -8.62 3.57 2.61
N ASN A 325 -7.69 3.56 1.66
CA ASN A 325 -6.98 4.77 1.24
C ASN A 325 -6.22 5.48 2.36
N ALA A 326 -5.48 6.49 1.99
CA ALA A 326 -4.71 7.29 2.92
C ALA A 326 -4.59 8.73 2.42
N ASN A 327 -4.55 9.67 3.34
CA ASN A 327 -4.31 11.07 3.06
C ASN A 327 -2.83 11.42 3.19
N ARG A 328 -2.43 12.62 2.79
CA ARG A 328 -1.05 13.13 2.82
C ARG A 328 -0.35 12.85 4.16
N GLU A 329 -1.01 13.13 5.28
CA GLU A 329 -0.43 12.93 6.62
C GLU A 329 0.05 11.49 6.87
N HIS A 330 -0.70 10.50 6.38
CA HIS A 330 -0.36 9.08 6.56
C HIS A 330 0.86 8.67 5.73
N PHE A 331 1.02 9.24 4.53
CA PHE A 331 2.25 9.08 3.75
C PHE A 331 3.45 9.74 4.44
N GLU A 332 3.28 10.93 5.02
CA GLU A 332 4.35 11.61 5.78
C GLU A 332 4.73 10.85 7.05
N MET A 333 3.77 10.19 7.70
CA MET A 333 4.04 9.23 8.80
C MET A 333 4.85 8.04 8.27
N GLY A 334 4.44 7.47 7.14
CA GLY A 334 5.13 6.35 6.50
C GLY A 334 6.58 6.67 6.12
N VAL A 335 6.88 7.86 5.62
CA VAL A 335 8.28 8.29 5.35
C VAL A 335 9.13 8.22 6.62
N LYS A 336 8.59 8.65 7.76
CA LYS A 336 9.29 8.60 9.05
C LYS A 336 9.52 7.16 9.51
N ASP A 337 8.50 6.30 9.36
CA ASP A 337 8.58 4.90 9.76
C ASP A 337 9.52 4.09 8.86
N LEU A 338 9.54 4.33 7.53
CA LEU A 338 10.53 3.73 6.64
C LEU A 338 11.96 4.11 7.04
N ALA A 339 12.20 5.40 7.31
CA ALA A 339 13.52 5.87 7.74
C ALA A 339 13.92 5.30 9.11
N LEU A 340 12.98 5.21 10.05
CA LEU A 340 13.22 4.63 11.38
C LEU A 340 13.48 3.12 11.29
N CYS A 341 12.76 2.42 10.42
CA CYS A 341 12.98 0.99 10.17
C CYS A 341 14.40 0.73 9.62
N GLU A 342 14.86 1.51 8.63
CA GLU A 342 16.22 1.37 8.11
C GLU A 342 17.27 1.67 9.19
N ALA A 343 17.00 2.60 10.09
CA ALA A 343 17.90 2.89 11.21
C ALA A 343 17.94 1.78 12.26
N MET A 344 16.82 1.10 12.52
CA MET A 344 16.71 0.06 13.56
C MET A 344 16.98 -1.35 13.02
N TYR A 345 16.57 -1.62 11.78
CA TYR A 345 16.58 -2.94 11.14
C TYR A 345 17.14 -2.84 9.71
N ALA A 346 18.34 -2.34 9.57
CA ALA A 346 18.99 -2.02 8.29
C ALA A 346 18.83 -3.14 7.24
N GLY A 347 18.29 -2.79 6.06
CA GLY A 347 18.08 -3.69 4.94
C GLY A 347 16.87 -4.62 5.07
N TRP A 348 16.09 -4.53 6.16
CA TRP A 348 14.90 -5.37 6.36
C TRP A 348 13.84 -5.11 5.28
N LEU A 349 13.54 -3.82 4.99
CA LEU A 349 12.58 -3.41 3.99
C LEU A 349 12.99 -3.87 2.58
N GLY A 350 14.27 -3.84 2.26
CA GLY A 350 14.80 -4.34 0.99
C GLY A 350 14.52 -5.82 0.74
N ARG A 351 14.46 -6.65 1.81
CA ARG A 351 14.11 -8.08 1.70
C ARG A 351 12.64 -8.31 1.32
N MET A 352 11.76 -7.33 1.50
CA MET A 352 10.36 -7.39 1.07
C MET A 352 10.22 -7.22 -0.45
N LEU A 353 11.17 -6.56 -1.11
CA LEU A 353 11.17 -6.30 -2.55
C LEU A 353 11.66 -7.55 -3.31
N THR A 354 10.84 -8.61 -3.31
CA THR A 354 11.24 -9.95 -3.75
C THR A 354 11.30 -10.13 -5.26
N HIS A 355 10.49 -9.38 -6.02
CA HIS A 355 10.35 -9.58 -7.47
C HIS A 355 10.45 -8.26 -8.22
N LYS A 356 11.66 -7.99 -8.70
CA LYS A 356 11.93 -6.87 -9.61
C LYS A 356 11.74 -7.30 -11.07
N VAL A 357 11.04 -6.48 -11.85
CA VAL A 357 10.88 -6.64 -13.29
C VAL A 357 11.33 -5.37 -13.99
N GLU A 358 12.31 -5.49 -14.88
CA GLU A 358 12.89 -4.37 -15.62
C GLU A 358 11.97 -3.97 -16.78
N GLY A 359 11.62 -2.68 -16.88
CA GLY A 359 10.87 -2.10 -17.96
C GLY A 359 9.38 -2.48 -18.00
N LEU A 360 8.56 -1.56 -18.48
CA LEU A 360 7.10 -1.77 -18.61
C LEU A 360 6.75 -2.81 -19.68
N GLU A 361 7.61 -3.03 -20.66
CA GLU A 361 7.44 -4.02 -21.72
C GLU A 361 7.36 -5.46 -21.20
N ASN A 362 7.84 -5.73 -19.98
CA ASN A 362 7.81 -7.05 -19.36
C ASN A 362 6.59 -7.25 -18.43
N PHE A 363 5.50 -6.51 -18.68
CA PHE A 363 4.30 -6.53 -17.82
C PHE A 363 3.67 -7.92 -17.66
N GLU A 364 3.70 -8.77 -18.68
CA GLU A 364 3.16 -10.13 -18.63
C GLU A 364 3.76 -10.93 -17.46
N LYS A 365 5.07 -10.77 -17.21
CA LYS A 365 5.75 -11.40 -16.10
C LYS A 365 5.25 -10.91 -14.74
N VAL A 366 4.95 -9.62 -14.60
CA VAL A 366 4.39 -9.07 -13.36
C VAL A 366 3.03 -9.65 -13.07
N PHE A 367 2.14 -9.71 -14.06
CA PHE A 367 0.80 -10.27 -13.90
C PHE A 367 0.82 -11.79 -13.70
N GLU A 368 1.77 -12.50 -14.30
CA GLU A 368 2.00 -13.91 -14.03
C GLU A 368 2.38 -14.14 -12.55
N ILE A 369 3.33 -13.35 -12.01
CA ILE A 369 3.70 -13.41 -10.60
C ILE A 369 2.52 -13.04 -9.69
N LEU A 370 1.74 -12.02 -10.00
CA LEU A 370 0.58 -11.61 -9.20
C LEU A 370 -0.50 -12.69 -9.15
N ASN A 371 -0.74 -13.37 -10.28
CA ASN A 371 -1.72 -14.46 -10.36
C ASN A 371 -1.29 -15.70 -9.58
N ASN A 372 0.01 -15.92 -9.45
CA ASN A 372 0.62 -17.10 -8.82
C ASN A 372 1.54 -16.72 -7.63
N ALA A 373 1.18 -15.65 -6.89
CA ALA A 373 2.04 -15.07 -5.85
C ALA A 373 2.49 -16.08 -4.78
N GLY A 374 1.64 -17.06 -4.44
CA GLY A 374 1.98 -18.13 -3.50
C GLY A 374 3.06 -19.06 -4.03
N GLU A 375 2.99 -19.45 -5.31
CA GLU A 375 3.99 -20.33 -5.96
C GLU A 375 5.33 -19.61 -6.08
N HIS A 376 5.31 -18.33 -6.44
CA HIS A 376 6.50 -17.48 -6.52
C HIS A 376 7.03 -17.03 -5.15
N LYS A 377 6.30 -17.26 -4.07
CA LYS A 377 6.62 -16.71 -2.73
C LYS A 377 6.83 -15.19 -2.77
N ALA A 378 6.03 -14.50 -3.58
CA ALA A 378 6.14 -13.07 -3.81
C ALA A 378 5.58 -12.29 -2.62
N ILE A 379 6.40 -11.40 -2.04
CA ILE A 379 5.97 -10.43 -1.04
C ILE A 379 5.60 -9.11 -1.73
N LYS A 380 6.54 -8.52 -2.46
CA LYS A 380 6.31 -7.34 -3.29
C LYS A 380 6.93 -7.53 -4.66
N THR A 381 6.09 -7.36 -5.69
CA THR A 381 6.48 -7.30 -7.10
C THR A 381 6.45 -5.84 -7.55
N TYR A 382 7.44 -5.41 -8.34
CA TYR A 382 7.49 -4.04 -8.85
C TYR A 382 8.22 -3.94 -10.18
N PHE A 383 7.86 -2.93 -10.95
CA PHE A 383 8.61 -2.51 -12.14
C PHE A 383 9.75 -1.58 -11.76
N GLU A 384 10.93 -1.81 -12.31
CA GLU A 384 12.00 -0.83 -12.44
C GLU A 384 11.82 -0.14 -13.80
N VAL A 385 11.30 1.08 -13.80
CA VAL A 385 10.96 1.83 -15.03
C VAL A 385 12.11 2.74 -15.43
N GLY A 386 12.60 3.53 -14.49
CA GLY A 386 13.77 4.40 -14.62
C GLY A 386 14.90 3.96 -13.70
N THR A 387 16.01 4.69 -13.75
CA THR A 387 17.19 4.43 -12.87
C THR A 387 17.08 5.30 -11.62
N VAL A 388 17.09 4.66 -10.45
CA VAL A 388 17.15 5.31 -9.14
C VAL A 388 18.51 5.96 -8.90
#